data_132a88e3e5cccea889a2f0e260481345
#
_entry.id   132a88e3e5cccea889a2f0e260481345
#
_cell.length_a   1.000
_cell.length_b   1.000
_cell.length_c   1.000
_cell.angle_alpha   90.00
_cell.angle_beta   90.00
_cell.angle_gamma   90.00
#
_symmetry.space_group_name_H-M   'P 1'
#
loop_
_entity.id
_entity.type
_entity.pdbx_description
1 polymer ?
#
loop_
_entity_poly.entity_id
_entity_poly.type
_entity_poly.pdbx_seq_one_letter_code
_entity_poly.pdbx_strand_id
1 'polypeptide(L)'
;MTFTVSVNAQSETLPEVKTSDAFKQLQGFIGKWKGKITKYNGEVESIETEFSLIANGSAIVELFTEGGSEVFTMYHDKNGQLTATHYCALGNAPSFTLSKKDKYNLSFAFDPLCGLKVGKDKFLNSLVWNYDPKKPNKLQSYSKIIDTDKSLGANTKKLTRVK
;
A
#
# COMPACT_ATOMS: atom_id res chain seq x y z
N MET A 1 -15.30 9.24 -57.67
CA MET A 1 -14.88 10.20 -56.63
C MET A 1 -14.69 9.45 -55.33
N THR A 2 -13.43 9.23 -54.93
CA THR A 2 -13.07 8.52 -53.70
C THR A 2 -12.77 9.57 -52.63
N PHE A 3 -13.58 9.63 -51.59
CA PHE A 3 -13.33 10.48 -50.43
C PHE A 3 -12.37 9.77 -49.44
N THR A 4 -11.17 10.28 -49.35
CA THR A 4 -10.21 9.86 -48.29
C THR A 4 -10.49 10.70 -47.04
N VAL A 5 -11.02 10.06 -46.01
CA VAL A 5 -11.16 10.67 -44.67
C VAL A 5 -9.83 10.48 -43.94
N SER A 6 -9.08 11.57 -43.78
CA SER A 6 -7.89 11.58 -42.91
C SER A 6 -8.32 11.73 -41.47
N VAL A 7 -8.17 10.66 -40.71
CA VAL A 7 -8.35 10.70 -39.21
C VAL A 7 -7.06 11.28 -38.63
N ASN A 8 -7.10 12.54 -38.22
CA ASN A 8 -6.05 13.15 -37.41
C ASN A 8 -6.20 12.56 -35.96
N ALA A 9 -5.42 11.56 -35.61
CA ALA A 9 -5.23 11.15 -34.25
C ALA A 9 -4.38 12.21 -33.54
N GLN A 10 -5.03 13.18 -32.89
CA GLN A 10 -4.36 14.02 -31.90
C GLN A 10 -3.98 13.11 -30.72
N SER A 11 -2.69 12.96 -30.47
CA SER A 11 -2.17 12.33 -29.25
C SER A 11 -2.53 13.25 -28.08
N GLU A 12 -3.57 12.91 -27.34
CA GLU A 12 -3.89 13.60 -26.10
C GLU A 12 -2.72 13.36 -25.12
N THR A 13 -2.04 14.44 -24.73
CA THR A 13 -1.03 14.38 -23.67
C THR A 13 -1.76 14.19 -22.33
N LEU A 14 -1.42 13.12 -21.61
CA LEU A 14 -1.97 12.89 -20.28
C LEU A 14 -1.61 14.07 -19.35
N PRO A 15 -2.52 14.46 -18.44
CA PRO A 15 -2.26 15.54 -17.49
C PRO A 15 -1.11 15.21 -16.55
N GLU A 16 -0.39 16.22 -16.10
CA GLU A 16 0.65 16.09 -15.08
C GLU A 16 0.01 15.67 -13.75
N VAL A 17 0.54 14.61 -13.14
CA VAL A 17 0.09 14.13 -11.82
C VAL A 17 0.92 14.80 -10.73
N LYS A 18 0.26 15.61 -9.90
CA LYS A 18 0.87 16.22 -8.71
C LYS A 18 0.68 15.29 -7.51
N THR A 19 1.77 14.93 -6.84
CA THR A 19 1.77 14.03 -5.68
C THR A 19 2.37 14.70 -4.46
N SER A 20 1.90 14.30 -3.28
CA SER A 20 2.42 14.76 -1.98
C SER A 20 3.86 14.26 -1.74
N ASP A 21 4.55 14.87 -0.79
CA ASP A 21 5.87 14.40 -0.37
C ASP A 21 5.81 13.02 0.30
N ALA A 22 4.67 12.66 0.87
CA ALA A 22 4.44 11.32 1.41
C ALA A 22 4.35 10.28 0.29
N PHE A 23 3.65 10.59 -0.78
CA PHE A 23 3.59 9.72 -1.96
C PHE A 23 4.97 9.57 -2.62
N LYS A 24 5.74 10.66 -2.74
CA LYS A 24 7.11 10.61 -3.25
C LYS A 24 8.01 9.73 -2.38
N GLN A 25 7.85 9.76 -1.04
CA GLN A 25 8.57 8.86 -0.13
C GLN A 25 8.18 7.39 -0.38
N LEU A 26 6.90 7.11 -0.61
CA LEU A 26 6.40 5.78 -0.94
C LEU A 26 6.93 5.26 -2.28
N GLN A 27 7.20 6.13 -3.27
CA GLN A 27 7.84 5.75 -4.53
C GLN A 27 9.20 5.08 -4.33
N GLY A 28 9.89 5.33 -3.22
CA GLY A 28 11.11 4.61 -2.85
C GLY A 28 10.92 3.11 -2.63
N PHE A 29 9.67 2.63 -2.49
CA PHE A 29 9.36 1.21 -2.32
C PHE A 29 9.21 0.46 -3.66
N ILE A 30 9.04 1.17 -4.77
CA ILE A 30 8.79 0.57 -6.09
C ILE A 30 9.83 -0.50 -6.41
N GLY A 31 9.35 -1.68 -6.86
CA GLY A 31 10.14 -2.86 -7.20
C GLY A 31 9.78 -4.08 -6.35
N LYS A 32 10.58 -5.13 -6.52
CA LYS A 32 10.34 -6.44 -5.88
C LYS A 32 11.15 -6.58 -4.59
N TRP A 33 10.51 -7.19 -3.62
CA TRP A 33 11.05 -7.41 -2.28
C TRP A 33 10.79 -8.83 -1.83
N LYS A 34 11.71 -9.39 -1.07
CA LYS A 34 11.54 -10.69 -0.41
C LYS A 34 12.01 -10.64 1.04
N GLY A 35 11.44 -11.47 1.86
CA GLY A 35 11.80 -11.53 3.27
C GLY A 35 10.88 -12.42 4.08
N LYS A 36 10.60 -11.99 5.29
CA LYS A 36 9.74 -12.72 6.23
C LYS A 36 8.67 -11.80 6.81
N ILE A 37 7.49 -12.37 7.02
CA ILE A 37 6.46 -11.83 7.88
C ILE A 37 6.44 -12.64 9.18
N THR A 38 6.46 -11.97 10.31
CA THR A 38 6.15 -12.54 11.63
C THR A 38 4.75 -12.08 11.99
N LYS A 39 3.81 -13.01 12.10
CA LYS A 39 2.42 -12.75 12.46
C LYS A 39 2.26 -12.51 13.94
N TYR A 40 1.15 -11.90 14.32
CA TYR A 40 0.81 -11.61 15.72
C TYR A 40 0.74 -12.85 16.63
N ASN A 41 0.51 -14.03 16.06
CA ASN A 41 0.49 -15.32 16.75
C ASN A 41 1.88 -16.00 16.87
N GLY A 42 2.94 -15.32 16.38
CA GLY A 42 4.32 -15.83 16.37
C GLY A 42 4.69 -16.66 15.14
N GLU A 43 3.75 -16.96 14.26
CA GLU A 43 4.01 -17.67 13.01
C GLU A 43 4.91 -16.85 12.09
N VAL A 44 5.88 -17.50 11.44
CA VAL A 44 6.85 -16.86 10.53
C VAL A 44 6.75 -17.51 9.16
N GLU A 45 6.45 -16.68 8.16
CA GLU A 45 6.37 -17.11 6.76
C GLU A 45 7.36 -16.33 5.89
N SER A 46 7.83 -16.98 4.81
CA SER A 46 8.52 -16.28 3.73
C SER A 46 7.51 -15.50 2.90
N ILE A 47 7.87 -14.28 2.51
CA ILE A 47 7.00 -13.41 1.73
C ILE A 47 7.77 -12.76 0.60
N GLU A 48 7.10 -12.65 -0.55
CA GLU A 48 7.51 -11.80 -1.66
C GLU A 48 6.43 -10.74 -1.87
N THR A 49 6.83 -9.52 -2.14
CA THR A 49 5.92 -8.41 -2.42
C THR A 49 6.48 -7.54 -3.53
N GLU A 50 5.59 -6.98 -4.33
CA GLU A 50 5.93 -6.06 -5.40
C GLU A 50 5.15 -4.75 -5.23
N PHE A 51 5.88 -3.63 -5.34
CA PHE A 51 5.28 -2.31 -5.42
C PHE A 51 5.40 -1.79 -6.85
N SER A 52 4.27 -1.42 -7.44
CA SER A 52 4.19 -0.94 -8.82
C SER A 52 3.54 0.43 -8.89
N LEU A 53 4.14 1.35 -9.66
CA LEU A 53 3.52 2.64 -9.98
C LEU A 53 2.57 2.46 -11.16
N ILE A 54 1.33 2.88 -11.00
CA ILE A 54 0.25 2.73 -11.98
C ILE A 54 -0.51 4.04 -12.21
N ALA A 55 -1.54 4.00 -13.05
CA ALA A 55 -2.47 5.10 -13.28
C ALA A 55 -1.75 6.44 -13.56
N ASN A 56 -0.87 6.45 -14.58
CA ASN A 56 -0.07 7.62 -14.96
C ASN A 56 0.76 8.21 -13.81
N GLY A 57 1.22 7.36 -12.87
CA GLY A 57 2.02 7.80 -11.72
C GLY A 57 1.22 8.32 -10.53
N SER A 58 -0.11 8.19 -10.52
CA SER A 58 -0.98 8.69 -9.45
C SER A 58 -1.27 7.68 -8.34
N ALA A 59 -0.98 6.39 -8.56
CA ALA A 59 -1.22 5.35 -7.57
C ALA A 59 -0.05 4.36 -7.49
N ILE A 60 0.14 3.76 -6.32
CA ILE A 60 1.08 2.67 -6.09
C ILE A 60 0.28 1.48 -5.57
N VAL A 61 0.52 0.30 -6.14
CA VAL A 61 -0.04 -0.96 -5.68
C VAL A 61 1.07 -1.79 -5.04
N GLU A 62 0.83 -2.30 -3.83
CA GLU A 62 1.57 -3.38 -3.20
C GLU A 62 0.80 -4.68 -3.42
N LEU A 63 1.41 -5.65 -4.07
CA LEU A 63 0.85 -7.00 -4.25
C LEU A 63 1.73 -8.01 -3.52
N PHE A 64 1.13 -8.89 -2.73
CA PHE A 64 1.81 -10.00 -2.08
C PHE A 64 0.87 -11.18 -1.82
N THR A 65 1.44 -12.35 -1.51
CA THR A 65 0.66 -13.53 -1.14
C THR A 65 0.83 -13.80 0.36
N GLU A 66 -0.28 -13.98 1.06
CA GLU A 66 -0.33 -14.35 2.47
C GLU A 66 -1.23 -15.56 2.67
N GLY A 67 -0.70 -16.64 3.26
CA GLY A 67 -1.46 -17.87 3.49
C GLY A 67 -2.05 -18.50 2.21
N GLY A 68 -1.39 -18.33 1.07
CA GLY A 68 -1.86 -18.79 -0.24
C GLY A 68 -2.89 -17.88 -0.92
N SER A 69 -3.29 -16.77 -0.29
CA SER A 69 -4.21 -15.77 -0.86
C SER A 69 -3.44 -14.56 -1.37
N GLU A 70 -3.82 -14.07 -2.55
CA GLU A 70 -3.34 -12.77 -3.01
C GLU A 70 -3.97 -11.65 -2.20
N VAL A 71 -3.13 -10.73 -1.77
CA VAL A 71 -3.50 -9.56 -0.96
C VAL A 71 -2.87 -8.36 -1.62
N PHE A 72 -3.60 -7.25 -1.71
CA PHE A 72 -3.00 -6.03 -2.22
C PHE A 72 -3.43 -4.78 -1.45
N THR A 73 -2.56 -3.78 -1.49
CA THR A 73 -2.85 -2.46 -0.92
C THR A 73 -2.64 -1.42 -2.01
N MET A 74 -3.64 -0.58 -2.23
CA MET A 74 -3.55 0.55 -3.13
C MET A 74 -3.32 1.84 -2.34
N TYR A 75 -2.30 2.59 -2.74
CA TYR A 75 -1.96 3.90 -2.17
C TYR A 75 -2.19 4.98 -3.22
N HIS A 76 -2.84 6.08 -2.86
CA HIS A 76 -2.94 7.25 -3.72
C HIS A 76 -3.19 8.52 -2.90
N ASP A 77 -2.88 9.68 -3.51
CA ASP A 77 -3.22 10.97 -2.92
C ASP A 77 -4.68 11.34 -3.23
N LYS A 78 -5.43 11.64 -2.17
CA LYS A 78 -6.78 12.19 -2.26
C LYS A 78 -6.76 13.60 -1.70
N ASN A 79 -6.88 14.60 -2.58
CA ASN A 79 -6.84 16.03 -2.19
C ASN A 79 -5.57 16.41 -1.38
N GLY A 80 -4.40 15.88 -1.77
CA GLY A 80 -3.12 16.13 -1.09
C GLY A 80 -2.88 15.30 0.17
N GLN A 81 -3.81 14.44 0.53
CA GLN A 81 -3.70 13.50 1.65
C GLN A 81 -3.43 12.09 1.13
N LEU A 82 -2.29 11.50 1.51
CA LEU A 82 -1.99 10.11 1.15
C LEU A 82 -2.95 9.17 1.88
N THR A 83 -3.61 8.31 1.13
CA THR A 83 -4.55 7.29 1.60
C THR A 83 -4.12 5.91 1.16
N ALA A 84 -4.64 4.88 1.81
CA ALA A 84 -4.46 3.50 1.41
C ALA A 84 -5.74 2.70 1.58
N THR A 85 -5.98 1.73 0.71
CA THR A 85 -7.02 0.70 0.88
C THR A 85 -6.35 -0.67 0.77
N HIS A 86 -6.53 -1.49 1.80
CA HIS A 86 -5.96 -2.83 1.87
C HIS A 86 -7.04 -3.87 1.62
N TYR A 87 -6.91 -4.61 0.53
CA TYR A 87 -7.81 -5.72 0.19
C TYR A 87 -7.26 -7.00 0.82
N CYS A 88 -7.89 -7.40 1.92
CA CYS A 88 -7.39 -8.37 2.86
C CYS A 88 -7.86 -9.80 2.54
N ALA A 89 -7.03 -10.79 2.85
CA ALA A 89 -7.43 -12.21 2.84
C ALA A 89 -8.61 -12.53 3.78
N LEU A 90 -8.95 -11.62 4.72
CA LEU A 90 -10.15 -11.70 5.55
C LEU A 90 -11.45 -11.39 4.78
N GLY A 91 -11.37 -11.04 3.49
CA GLY A 91 -12.52 -10.71 2.65
C GLY A 91 -13.07 -9.30 2.88
N ASN A 92 -12.32 -8.42 3.52
CA ASN A 92 -12.69 -7.03 3.73
C ASN A 92 -11.63 -6.05 3.19
N ALA A 93 -11.97 -4.77 3.15
CA ALA A 93 -11.12 -3.73 2.58
C ALA A 93 -11.02 -2.51 3.51
N PRO A 94 -10.26 -2.59 4.62
CA PRO A 94 -10.03 -1.43 5.46
C PRO A 94 -9.32 -0.32 4.71
N SER A 95 -9.79 0.90 4.91
CA SER A 95 -9.16 2.11 4.39
C SER A 95 -8.39 2.85 5.47
N PHE A 96 -7.38 3.58 5.03
CA PHE A 96 -6.46 4.30 5.91
C PHE A 96 -6.17 5.69 5.38
N THR A 97 -5.88 6.58 6.30
CA THR A 97 -5.35 7.91 6.01
C THR A 97 -3.98 8.05 6.67
N LEU A 98 -3.03 8.67 5.99
CA LEU A 98 -1.73 8.98 6.56
C LEU A 98 -1.92 9.88 7.79
N SER A 99 -1.56 9.38 8.96
CA SER A 99 -1.69 10.08 10.24
C SER A 99 -0.40 10.75 10.69
N LYS A 100 0.74 10.19 10.30
CA LYS A 100 2.06 10.75 10.62
C LYS A 100 3.07 10.40 9.54
N LYS A 101 3.88 11.40 9.17
CA LYS A 101 5.04 11.24 8.29
C LYS A 101 6.26 11.82 8.97
N ASP A 102 7.36 11.08 8.95
CA ASP A 102 8.68 11.60 9.25
C ASP A 102 9.68 11.15 8.16
N LYS A 103 10.97 11.38 8.39
CA LYS A 103 12.04 11.08 7.42
C LYS A 103 12.06 9.61 7.00
N TYR A 104 11.68 8.70 7.88
CA TYR A 104 11.80 7.26 7.68
C TYR A 104 10.48 6.52 7.74
N ASN A 105 9.44 7.13 8.29
CA ASN A 105 8.20 6.45 8.59
C ASN A 105 7.00 7.09 7.87
N LEU A 106 6.11 6.22 7.39
CA LEU A 106 4.75 6.55 6.98
C LEU A 106 3.80 5.76 7.87
N SER A 107 3.04 6.44 8.70
CA SER A 107 2.06 5.82 9.61
C SER A 107 0.65 6.10 9.14
N PHE A 108 -0.12 5.05 8.95
CA PHE A 108 -1.49 5.09 8.49
C PHE A 108 -2.44 4.68 9.60
N ALA A 109 -3.45 5.47 9.85
CA ALA A 109 -4.54 5.20 10.77
C ALA A 109 -5.78 4.74 10.00
N PHE A 110 -6.55 3.86 10.62
CA PHE A 110 -7.81 3.38 10.07
C PHE A 110 -8.80 4.52 9.82
N ASP A 111 -9.46 4.47 8.67
CA ASP A 111 -10.53 5.38 8.29
C ASP A 111 -11.89 4.66 8.44
N PRO A 112 -12.72 5.05 9.41
CA PRO A 112 -14.00 4.41 9.67
C PRO A 112 -15.03 4.61 8.54
N LEU A 113 -14.79 5.53 7.62
CA LEU A 113 -15.68 5.77 6.48
C LEU A 113 -15.73 4.59 5.49
N CYS A 114 -14.82 3.62 5.58
CA CYS A 114 -14.86 2.39 4.79
C CYS A 114 -15.99 1.42 5.21
N GLY A 115 -16.73 1.72 6.27
CA GLY A 115 -17.87 0.94 6.74
C GLY A 115 -17.54 -0.14 7.77
N LEU A 116 -16.27 -0.51 7.96
CA LEU A 116 -15.84 -1.43 9.01
C LEU A 116 -15.94 -0.75 10.38
N LYS A 117 -16.23 -1.53 11.43
CA LYS A 117 -16.51 -1.01 12.77
C LYS A 117 -15.65 -1.71 13.82
N VAL A 118 -14.89 -0.90 14.57
CA VAL A 118 -14.28 -1.33 15.83
C VAL A 118 -15.39 -1.82 16.77
N GLY A 119 -15.16 -2.92 17.46
CA GLY A 119 -16.17 -3.54 18.32
C GLY A 119 -17.08 -4.56 17.61
N LYS A 120 -16.99 -4.66 16.27
CA LYS A 120 -17.79 -5.59 15.47
C LYS A 120 -16.98 -6.48 14.56
N ASP A 121 -16.04 -5.86 13.82
CA ASP A 121 -15.35 -6.50 12.71
C ASP A 121 -13.91 -6.85 13.05
N LYS A 122 -13.38 -7.88 12.39
CA LYS A 122 -11.97 -8.24 12.42
C LYS A 122 -11.29 -7.67 11.18
N PHE A 123 -10.29 -6.79 11.34
CA PHE A 123 -9.59 -6.17 10.22
C PHE A 123 -8.21 -5.62 10.59
N LEU A 124 -7.43 -5.28 9.58
CA LEU A 124 -6.19 -4.51 9.73
C LEU A 124 -6.51 -3.08 10.17
N ASN A 125 -6.06 -2.68 11.37
CA ASN A 125 -6.44 -1.41 12.00
C ASN A 125 -5.39 -0.31 11.87
N SER A 126 -4.14 -0.66 11.63
CA SER A 126 -3.08 0.31 11.40
C SER A 126 -1.94 -0.28 10.61
N LEU A 127 -1.23 0.57 9.88
CA LEU A 127 -0.07 0.20 9.09
C LEU A 127 1.01 1.26 9.25
N VAL A 128 2.24 0.83 9.50
CA VAL A 128 3.42 1.69 9.53
C VAL A 128 4.47 1.10 8.60
N TRP A 129 4.99 1.90 7.70
CA TRP A 129 6.15 1.59 6.90
C TRP A 129 7.38 2.31 7.44
N ASN A 130 8.50 1.61 7.50
CA ASN A 130 9.81 2.16 7.81
C ASN A 130 10.77 1.92 6.64
N TYR A 131 11.32 3.01 6.10
CA TYR A 131 12.24 3.00 4.97
C TYR A 131 13.30 4.09 5.14
N ASP A 132 14.56 3.70 5.14
CA ASP A 132 15.69 4.61 5.14
C ASP A 132 16.26 4.73 3.72
N PRO A 133 16.16 5.89 3.05
CA PRO A 133 16.73 6.08 1.71
C PRO A 133 18.24 5.86 1.62
N LYS A 134 18.96 5.92 2.76
CA LYS A 134 20.38 5.57 2.84
C LYS A 134 20.62 4.06 2.88
N LYS A 135 19.57 3.27 3.11
CA LYS A 135 19.58 1.80 3.10
C LYS A 135 18.50 1.27 2.14
N PRO A 136 18.58 1.60 0.83
CA PRO A 136 17.49 1.44 -0.13
C PRO A 136 17.08 -0.02 -0.37
N ASN A 137 17.86 -0.96 0.15
CA ASN A 137 17.59 -2.40 0.03
C ASN A 137 16.90 -3.00 1.27
N LYS A 138 16.46 -2.16 2.22
CA LYS A 138 15.75 -2.60 3.42
C LYS A 138 14.42 -1.87 3.55
N LEU A 139 13.37 -2.66 3.80
CA LEU A 139 12.02 -2.15 4.03
C LEU A 139 11.39 -2.94 5.16
N GLN A 140 10.70 -2.27 6.07
CA GLN A 140 9.99 -2.90 7.17
C GLN A 140 8.56 -2.36 7.27
N SER A 141 7.64 -3.20 7.73
CA SER A 141 6.31 -2.74 8.13
C SER A 141 5.88 -3.32 9.45
N TYR A 142 5.01 -2.59 10.12
CA TYR A 142 4.27 -3.01 11.31
C TYR A 142 2.79 -2.78 11.05
N SER A 143 1.99 -3.80 11.23
CA SER A 143 0.55 -3.70 11.02
C SER A 143 -0.19 -4.37 12.16
N LYS A 144 -1.23 -3.69 12.70
CA LYS A 144 -2.03 -4.21 13.80
C LYS A 144 -3.36 -4.72 13.29
N ILE A 145 -3.75 -5.89 13.77
CA ILE A 145 -5.06 -6.47 13.52
C ILE A 145 -5.88 -6.34 14.81
N ILE A 146 -7.12 -5.94 14.66
CA ILE A 146 -8.12 -6.02 15.75
C ILE A 146 -9.14 -7.10 15.41
N ASP A 147 -9.71 -7.68 16.43
CA ASP A 147 -10.85 -8.60 16.37
C ASP A 147 -11.89 -8.09 17.36
N THR A 148 -12.98 -7.58 16.84
CA THR A 148 -13.95 -6.82 17.63
C THR A 148 -13.30 -5.62 18.33
N ASP A 149 -13.14 -5.60 19.64
CA ASP A 149 -12.53 -4.53 20.44
C ASP A 149 -11.10 -4.87 20.92
N LYS A 150 -10.59 -6.06 20.56
CA LYS A 150 -9.30 -6.56 21.03
C LYS A 150 -8.21 -6.43 19.98
N SER A 151 -7.10 -5.81 20.33
CA SER A 151 -5.89 -5.89 19.54
C SER A 151 -5.32 -7.31 19.63
N LEU A 152 -5.20 -7.99 18.49
CA LEU A 152 -4.57 -9.31 18.43
C LEU A 152 -3.04 -9.24 18.47
N GLY A 153 -2.45 -8.04 18.29
CA GLY A 153 -1.03 -7.84 18.16
C GLY A 153 -0.62 -7.29 16.82
N ALA A 154 0.66 -7.35 16.53
CA ALA A 154 1.22 -6.77 15.30
C ALA A 154 1.88 -7.83 14.43
N ASN A 155 1.61 -7.77 13.13
CA ASN A 155 2.43 -8.41 12.12
C ASN A 155 3.62 -7.51 11.79
N THR A 156 4.78 -8.13 11.55
CA THR A 156 6.00 -7.41 11.17
C THR A 156 6.57 -8.01 9.89
N LYS A 157 6.72 -7.21 8.84
CA LYS A 157 7.46 -7.60 7.64
C LYS A 157 8.89 -7.06 7.72
N LYS A 158 9.89 -7.89 7.39
CA LYS A 158 11.29 -7.48 7.20
C LYS A 158 11.72 -7.92 5.82
N LEU A 159 11.93 -6.96 4.93
CA LEU A 159 12.09 -7.17 3.50
C LEU A 159 13.45 -6.69 3.02
N THR A 160 13.97 -7.37 2.01
CA THR A 160 15.17 -7.01 1.26
C THR A 160 14.82 -6.89 -0.21
N ARG A 161 15.29 -5.85 -0.88
CA ARG A 161 15.06 -5.63 -2.31
C ARG A 161 15.64 -6.76 -3.14
N VAL A 162 14.86 -7.27 -4.08
CA VAL A 162 15.34 -8.21 -5.11
C VAL A 162 16.08 -7.39 -6.18
N LYS A 163 17.27 -7.85 -6.55
CA LYS A 163 18.07 -7.23 -7.62
C LYS A 163 17.57 -7.67 -8.98
#